data_b39c3a3667ef933e3fefa5e4a7b2bb17
#
_entry.id   b39c3a3667ef933e3fefa5e4a7b2bb17
#
_cell.length_a   1.000
_cell.length_b   1.000
_cell.length_c   1.000
_cell.angle_alpha   90.00
_cell.angle_beta   90.00
_cell.angle_gamma   90.00
#
_symmetry.space_group_name_H-M   'P 1'
#
loop_
_entity.id
_entity.type
_entity.pdbx_description
1 polymer ?
#
loop_
_entity_poly.entity_id
_entity_poly.type
_entity_poly.pdbx_seq_one_letter_code
_entity_poly.pdbx_strand_id
1 'polypeptide(L)'
;MGPALKAVSTKVVAVLCLALSAACTASAQVDGELVAKRRVYAPIGPGLKAVRHGADGKFYVLASPNPGLIVFSAEGKKLLAMKEASGLQPSALEELRRSGEVLTQFGEDCDVDADGTIYVADRGANAIQVFAKEGRNLKTIPVNAPVSVAALPDGEVAVATFRDPALVVVFNKEGRRVREFGDTDTLTERAELNRFLNIGELAGDNDGHLYYGFNYFPEPTVRQFDRFGYAKEEVRYTAIDAMPEAQALRREIERQEKRGDPPTFKRILTAIGVDRDSGEVWMAMGDTLLRFDKEGNRRATYLIYTPDNARLEANVILVLKDRLIIGGDPIGIYEFDRPASR
;
A
#
# COMPACT_ATOMS: atom_id res chain seq x y z
N MET A 1 9.03 -94.33 -3.00
CA MET A 1 9.13 -93.78 -4.36
C MET A 1 8.38 -92.43 -4.34
N GLY A 2 9.11 -91.34 -4.43
CA GLY A 2 8.51 -90.01 -4.54
C GLY A 2 9.65 -89.03 -4.70
N PRO A 3 9.67 -88.20 -5.71
CA PRO A 3 10.83 -87.36 -6.03
C PRO A 3 10.90 -86.06 -5.21
N ALA A 4 12.13 -85.72 -4.86
CA ALA A 4 12.48 -84.50 -4.17
C ALA A 4 12.19 -83.24 -5.04
N LEU A 5 11.49 -82.26 -4.44
CA LEU A 5 11.40 -80.92 -5.03
C LEU A 5 12.57 -80.08 -4.50
N LYS A 6 13.35 -79.60 -5.41
CA LYS A 6 14.44 -78.63 -5.16
C LYS A 6 13.80 -77.25 -4.88
N ALA A 7 14.12 -76.68 -3.74
CA ALA A 7 13.81 -75.30 -3.40
C ALA A 7 14.72 -74.33 -4.17
N VAL A 8 14.15 -73.51 -5.01
CA VAL A 8 14.83 -72.36 -5.67
C VAL A 8 14.75 -71.19 -4.75
N SER A 9 15.90 -70.77 -4.22
CA SER A 9 16.03 -69.57 -3.39
C SER A 9 16.05 -68.34 -4.30
N THR A 10 14.96 -67.61 -4.32
CA THR A 10 14.89 -66.32 -5.01
C THR A 10 15.34 -65.20 -4.04
N LYS A 11 16.57 -64.73 -4.20
CA LYS A 11 17.03 -63.53 -3.51
C LYS A 11 16.30 -62.36 -4.14
N VAL A 12 15.29 -61.80 -3.41
CA VAL A 12 14.68 -60.52 -3.74
C VAL A 12 15.65 -59.43 -3.29
N VAL A 13 16.35 -58.80 -4.25
CA VAL A 13 17.08 -57.57 -4.03
C VAL A 13 16.08 -56.44 -3.93
N ALA A 14 15.78 -56.02 -2.74
CA ALA A 14 15.03 -54.78 -2.51
C ALA A 14 15.95 -53.60 -2.78
N VAL A 15 15.82 -53.01 -3.96
CA VAL A 15 16.41 -51.71 -4.28
C VAL A 15 15.59 -50.66 -3.56
N LEU A 16 16.10 -50.19 -2.41
CA LEU A 16 15.56 -49.08 -1.67
C LEU A 16 15.90 -47.79 -2.44
N CYS A 17 15.02 -47.35 -3.35
CA CYS A 17 15.06 -46.00 -3.91
C CYS A 17 14.77 -45.01 -2.79
N LEU A 18 15.80 -44.51 -2.12
CA LEU A 18 15.70 -43.28 -1.34
C LEU A 18 15.45 -42.13 -2.33
N ALA A 19 14.18 -41.85 -2.61
CA ALA A 19 13.78 -40.58 -3.16
C ALA A 19 14.04 -39.53 -2.05
N LEU A 20 15.19 -38.89 -2.08
CA LEU A 20 15.40 -37.59 -1.43
C LEU A 20 14.45 -36.62 -2.13
N SER A 21 13.23 -36.51 -1.65
CA SER A 21 12.41 -35.31 -1.87
C SER A 21 13.14 -34.17 -1.16
N ALA A 22 14.00 -33.49 -1.91
CA ALA A 22 14.41 -32.15 -1.58
C ALA A 22 13.13 -31.31 -1.56
N ALA A 23 12.52 -31.18 -0.40
CA ALA A 23 11.57 -30.11 -0.13
C ALA A 23 12.39 -28.84 -0.33
N CYS A 24 12.35 -28.28 -1.54
CA CYS A 24 12.69 -26.88 -1.75
C CYS A 24 11.73 -26.11 -0.86
N THR A 25 12.17 -25.80 0.35
CA THR A 25 11.62 -24.66 1.07
C THR A 25 11.91 -23.49 0.15
N ALA A 26 10.87 -23.03 -0.54
CA ALA A 26 10.90 -21.77 -1.27
C ALA A 26 11.01 -20.66 -0.21
N SER A 27 12.21 -20.50 0.37
CA SER A 27 12.54 -19.26 1.03
C SER A 27 12.40 -18.19 -0.04
N ALA A 28 11.67 -17.12 0.25
CA ALA A 28 11.54 -15.98 -0.65
C ALA A 28 12.97 -15.55 -1.03
N GLN A 29 13.40 -15.95 -2.24
CA GLN A 29 14.74 -15.65 -2.70
C GLN A 29 14.85 -14.15 -2.85
N VAL A 30 15.71 -13.53 -2.05
CA VAL A 30 16.07 -12.13 -2.18
C VAL A 30 17.00 -12.01 -3.38
N ASP A 31 16.62 -11.20 -4.36
CA ASP A 31 17.36 -11.01 -5.60
C ASP A 31 18.45 -9.93 -5.45
N GLY A 32 18.38 -9.09 -4.42
CA GLY A 32 19.36 -8.06 -4.14
C GLY A 32 19.01 -7.14 -2.99
N GLU A 33 19.88 -6.15 -2.80
CA GLU A 33 19.73 -5.11 -1.79
C GLU A 33 19.66 -3.74 -2.47
N LEU A 34 18.78 -2.87 -1.97
CA LEU A 34 18.70 -1.47 -2.38
C LEU A 34 19.12 -0.60 -1.21
N VAL A 35 20.19 0.15 -1.39
CA VAL A 35 20.66 1.13 -0.41
C VAL A 35 20.28 2.52 -0.90
N ALA A 36 19.62 3.30 -0.06
CA ALA A 36 19.22 4.66 -0.38
C ALA A 36 20.46 5.54 -0.64
N LYS A 37 20.37 6.40 -1.65
CA LYS A 37 21.42 7.38 -1.96
C LYS A 37 21.49 8.48 -0.92
N ARG A 38 20.34 8.95 -0.49
CA ARG A 38 20.21 10.08 0.43
C ARG A 38 18.83 10.18 1.04
N ARG A 39 18.72 10.90 2.13
CA ARG A 39 17.45 11.36 2.70
C ARG A 39 17.00 12.64 1.99
N VAL A 40 15.70 12.73 1.68
CA VAL A 40 15.08 13.88 0.98
C VAL A 40 13.90 14.43 1.77
N TYR A 41 13.45 15.64 1.44
CA TYR A 41 12.25 16.30 2.00
C TYR A 41 12.20 16.36 3.54
N ALA A 42 13.33 16.61 4.16
CA ALA A 42 13.41 16.76 5.63
C ALA A 42 13.19 18.24 6.08
N PRO A 43 12.74 18.48 7.34
CA PRO A 43 12.21 17.47 8.25
C PRO A 43 10.72 17.21 8.02
N ILE A 44 10.34 15.96 8.06
CA ILE A 44 8.96 15.52 8.22
C ILE A 44 8.82 14.91 9.62
N GLY A 45 7.73 15.21 10.30
CA GLY A 45 7.44 14.61 11.61
C GLY A 45 7.14 13.09 11.51
N PRO A 46 6.91 12.43 12.64
CA PRO A 46 6.39 11.07 12.65
C PRO A 46 5.01 11.02 11.97
N GLY A 47 4.63 9.83 11.47
CA GLY A 47 3.31 9.63 10.88
C GLY A 47 3.23 9.93 9.38
N LEU A 48 4.32 9.69 8.64
CA LEU A 48 4.30 9.76 7.18
C LEU A 48 3.18 8.85 6.62
N LYS A 49 2.29 9.43 5.81
CA LYS A 49 1.11 8.78 5.24
C LYS A 49 1.20 8.62 3.72
N ALA A 50 1.68 9.64 3.03
CA ALA A 50 1.77 9.62 1.57
C ALA A 50 2.90 10.49 1.05
N VAL A 51 3.47 10.09 -0.09
CA VAL A 51 4.32 10.90 -0.95
C VAL A 51 3.80 10.78 -2.37
N ARG A 52 3.49 11.89 -3.02
CA ARG A 52 2.98 11.93 -4.39
C ARG A 52 3.79 12.90 -5.24
N HIS A 53 3.81 12.66 -6.53
CA HIS A 53 4.47 13.52 -7.51
C HIS A 53 3.44 14.07 -8.48
N GLY A 54 3.32 15.39 -8.55
CA GLY A 54 2.39 16.05 -9.46
C GLY A 54 2.98 16.23 -10.86
N ALA A 55 2.11 16.42 -11.84
CA ALA A 55 2.50 16.75 -13.22
C ALA A 55 3.32 18.05 -13.31
N ASP A 56 3.21 18.92 -12.31
CA ASP A 56 3.98 20.16 -12.18
C ASP A 56 5.41 19.95 -11.62
N GLY A 57 5.82 18.70 -11.43
CA GLY A 57 7.14 18.33 -10.91
C GLY A 57 7.33 18.51 -9.41
N LYS A 58 6.27 18.86 -8.67
CA LYS A 58 6.33 19.04 -7.22
C LYS A 58 6.04 17.73 -6.48
N PHE A 59 6.51 17.66 -5.24
CA PHE A 59 6.28 16.54 -4.33
C PHE A 59 5.33 16.97 -3.22
N TYR A 60 4.31 16.15 -3.01
CA TYR A 60 3.27 16.34 -2.01
C TYR A 60 3.46 15.28 -0.92
N VAL A 61 3.73 15.72 0.30
CA VAL A 61 4.05 14.86 1.43
C VAL A 61 3.01 15.07 2.52
N LEU A 62 2.26 14.03 2.82
CA LEU A 62 1.29 14.03 3.92
C LEU A 62 1.88 13.31 5.14
N ALA A 63 1.86 13.98 6.28
CA ALA A 63 2.21 13.39 7.57
C ALA A 63 1.15 13.76 8.61
N SER A 64 0.53 12.75 9.21
CA SER A 64 -0.55 12.87 10.21
C SER A 64 -0.15 12.13 11.49
N PRO A 65 -0.40 12.68 12.69
CA PRO A 65 -1.20 13.88 12.97
C PRO A 65 -0.50 15.23 12.73
N ASN A 66 0.73 15.33 12.44
CA ASN A 66 1.44 16.60 12.11
C ASN A 66 2.70 16.29 11.30
N PRO A 67 3.15 17.17 10.41
CA PRO A 67 2.76 18.57 10.20
C PRO A 67 1.58 18.81 9.23
N GLY A 68 0.90 17.78 8.73
CA GLY A 68 -0.13 17.88 7.70
C GLY A 68 0.44 17.69 6.29
N LEU A 69 -0.11 18.39 5.29
CA LEU A 69 0.37 18.31 3.91
C LEU A 69 1.43 19.38 3.65
N ILE A 70 2.58 18.95 3.14
CA ILE A 70 3.68 19.81 2.73
C ILE A 70 3.95 19.61 1.24
N VAL A 71 4.12 20.70 0.49
CA VAL A 71 4.50 20.67 -0.92
C VAL A 71 5.94 21.14 -1.06
N PHE A 72 6.75 20.35 -1.76
CA PHE A 72 8.15 20.63 -2.06
C PHE A 72 8.37 20.80 -3.56
N SER A 73 9.36 21.63 -3.93
CA SER A 73 9.87 21.66 -5.30
C SER A 73 10.64 20.38 -5.63
N ALA A 74 11.02 20.20 -6.89
CA ALA A 74 11.87 19.10 -7.34
C ALA A 74 13.22 19.06 -6.61
N GLU A 75 13.75 20.22 -6.22
CA GLU A 75 15.01 20.37 -5.49
C GLU A 75 14.85 20.21 -3.96
N GLY A 76 13.63 19.94 -3.48
CA GLY A 76 13.34 19.73 -2.06
C GLY A 76 13.11 21.02 -1.25
N LYS A 77 12.88 22.18 -1.91
CA LYS A 77 12.51 23.41 -1.23
C LYS A 77 11.03 23.37 -0.86
N LYS A 78 10.70 23.63 0.42
CA LYS A 78 9.33 23.76 0.88
C LYS A 78 8.64 24.96 0.23
N LEU A 79 7.52 24.72 -0.43
CA LEU A 79 6.72 25.73 -1.14
C LEU A 79 5.44 26.08 -0.41
N LEU A 80 4.74 25.07 0.17
CA LEU A 80 3.47 25.22 0.84
C LEU A 80 3.42 24.28 2.04
N ALA A 81 2.69 24.65 3.07
CA ALA A 81 2.30 23.74 4.14
C ALA A 81 0.85 24.01 4.55
N MET A 82 0.08 22.95 4.62
CA MET A 82 -1.31 22.94 5.10
C MET A 82 -1.35 22.15 6.40
N LYS A 83 -1.64 22.83 7.49
CA LYS A 83 -1.59 22.27 8.83
C LYS A 83 -2.76 21.32 9.10
N GLU A 84 -2.55 20.36 9.95
CA GLU A 84 -3.58 19.45 10.44
C GLU A 84 -4.10 19.92 11.82
N ALA A 85 -5.39 19.73 12.03
CA ALA A 85 -6.05 20.15 13.29
C ALA A 85 -5.77 19.18 14.44
N SER A 86 -5.54 17.90 14.16
CA SER A 86 -5.29 16.90 15.19
C SER A 86 -4.02 17.22 16.00
N GLY A 87 -4.12 17.09 17.31
CA GLY A 87 -3.02 17.38 18.23
C GLY A 87 -2.78 18.87 18.52
N LEU A 88 -3.53 19.79 17.90
CA LEU A 88 -3.47 21.21 18.24
C LEU A 88 -4.26 21.55 19.50
N GLN A 89 -3.73 22.49 20.29
CA GLN A 89 -4.47 23.07 21.43
C GLN A 89 -5.67 23.87 20.91
N PRO A 90 -6.80 23.93 21.66
CA PRO A 90 -8.00 24.66 21.23
C PRO A 90 -7.75 26.11 20.82
N SER A 91 -6.85 26.81 21.52
CA SER A 91 -6.48 28.20 21.20
C SER A 91 -5.79 28.34 19.84
N ALA A 92 -4.87 27.43 19.52
CA ALA A 92 -4.17 27.42 18.24
C ALA A 92 -5.13 27.05 17.09
N LEU A 93 -6.04 26.11 17.32
CA LEU A 93 -7.07 25.74 16.35
C LEU A 93 -8.01 26.91 16.04
N GLU A 94 -8.40 27.67 17.05
CA GLU A 94 -9.26 28.85 16.88
C GLU A 94 -8.55 29.97 16.10
N GLU A 95 -7.26 30.18 16.36
CA GLU A 95 -6.43 31.15 15.62
C GLU A 95 -6.33 30.78 14.13
N LEU A 96 -6.05 29.50 13.82
CA LEU A 96 -6.00 29.00 12.45
C LEU A 96 -7.34 29.12 11.71
N ARG A 97 -8.45 28.88 12.40
CA ARG A 97 -9.79 29.09 11.83
C ARG A 97 -10.05 30.56 11.51
N ARG A 98 -9.61 31.47 12.38
CA ARG A 98 -9.75 32.92 12.16
C ARG A 98 -8.86 33.42 11.02
N SER A 99 -7.67 32.84 10.84
CA SER A 99 -6.78 33.20 9.73
C SER A 99 -7.28 32.70 8.38
N GLY A 100 -8.34 31.85 8.36
CA GLY A 100 -8.86 31.26 7.13
C GLY A 100 -7.99 30.11 6.59
N GLU A 101 -6.97 29.68 7.34
CA GLU A 101 -6.19 28.47 6.98
C GLU A 101 -7.11 27.24 7.09
N VAL A 102 -7.27 26.57 5.95
CA VAL A 102 -8.07 25.33 5.90
C VAL A 102 -7.23 24.19 6.40
N LEU A 103 -7.81 23.43 7.33
CA LEU A 103 -7.14 22.32 8.00
C LEU A 103 -7.78 20.99 7.60
N THR A 104 -6.95 19.99 7.44
CA THR A 104 -7.38 18.60 7.58
C THR A 104 -7.50 18.28 9.07
N GLN A 105 -8.44 17.41 9.45
CA GLN A 105 -8.56 16.96 10.83
C GLN A 105 -7.66 15.77 11.13
N PHE A 106 -7.66 14.77 10.24
CA PHE A 106 -6.78 13.62 10.31
C PHE A 106 -6.65 13.01 8.91
N GLY A 107 -5.58 13.37 8.19
CA GLY A 107 -5.31 12.88 6.85
C GLY A 107 -4.76 11.46 6.85
N GLU A 108 -5.39 10.55 6.11
CA GLU A 108 -4.90 9.16 5.94
C GLU A 108 -4.11 8.98 4.65
N ASP A 109 -4.48 9.69 3.59
CA ASP A 109 -3.83 9.63 2.28
C ASP A 109 -4.09 10.92 1.49
N CYS A 110 -3.28 11.16 0.47
CA CYS A 110 -3.53 12.24 -0.49
C CYS A 110 -3.13 11.82 -1.90
N ASP A 111 -3.73 12.43 -2.91
CA ASP A 111 -3.25 12.36 -4.29
C ASP A 111 -3.45 13.72 -4.98
N VAL A 112 -2.85 13.88 -6.17
CA VAL A 112 -2.88 15.11 -6.95
C VAL A 112 -3.16 14.77 -8.40
N ASP A 113 -4.11 15.51 -9.02
CA ASP A 113 -4.42 15.34 -10.42
C ASP A 113 -3.46 16.12 -11.36
N ALA A 114 -3.68 15.98 -12.67
CA ALA A 114 -2.85 16.62 -13.67
C ALA A 114 -2.91 18.17 -13.63
N ASP A 115 -3.99 18.74 -13.12
CA ASP A 115 -4.19 20.20 -12.98
C ASP A 115 -3.56 20.74 -11.68
N GLY A 116 -3.07 19.84 -10.82
CA GLY A 116 -2.51 20.17 -9.52
C GLY A 116 -3.57 20.30 -8.41
N THR A 117 -4.79 19.83 -8.64
CA THR A 117 -5.82 19.74 -7.59
C THR A 117 -5.41 18.65 -6.59
N ILE A 118 -5.44 18.99 -5.31
CA ILE A 118 -5.03 18.11 -4.23
C ILE A 118 -6.27 17.51 -3.58
N TYR A 119 -6.28 16.20 -3.45
CA TYR A 119 -7.31 15.43 -2.75
C TYR A 119 -6.72 14.81 -1.48
N VAL A 120 -7.37 15.01 -0.35
CA VAL A 120 -6.93 14.43 0.93
C VAL A 120 -8.05 13.60 1.53
N ALA A 121 -7.78 12.33 1.79
CA ALA A 121 -8.67 11.45 2.55
C ALA A 121 -8.61 11.84 4.02
N ASP A 122 -9.52 12.71 4.46
CA ASP A 122 -9.58 13.23 5.82
C ASP A 122 -10.57 12.39 6.67
N ARG A 123 -10.02 11.36 7.31
CA ARG A 123 -10.83 10.47 8.15
C ARG A 123 -11.42 11.17 9.36
N GLY A 124 -10.72 12.16 9.92
CA GLY A 124 -11.23 12.94 11.05
C GLY A 124 -12.45 13.76 10.70
N ALA A 125 -12.51 14.29 9.47
CA ALA A 125 -13.66 15.04 8.97
C ALA A 125 -14.73 14.16 8.32
N ASN A 126 -14.51 12.86 8.13
CA ASN A 126 -15.34 11.98 7.31
C ASN A 126 -15.58 12.57 5.91
N ALA A 127 -14.51 12.95 5.23
CA ALA A 127 -14.59 13.65 3.95
C ALA A 127 -13.34 13.48 3.09
N ILE A 128 -13.48 13.71 1.79
CA ILE A 128 -12.37 14.09 0.94
C ILE A 128 -12.31 15.61 0.90
N GLN A 129 -11.23 16.18 1.38
CA GLN A 129 -10.93 17.60 1.25
C GLN A 129 -10.27 17.85 -0.11
N VAL A 130 -10.79 18.82 -0.86
CA VAL A 130 -10.28 19.15 -2.20
C VAL A 130 -9.69 20.56 -2.18
N PHE A 131 -8.42 20.68 -2.54
CA PHE A 131 -7.69 21.95 -2.52
C PHE A 131 -7.14 22.29 -3.90
N ALA A 132 -7.09 23.58 -4.21
CA ALA A 132 -6.29 24.08 -5.32
C ALA A 132 -4.80 23.91 -5.02
N LYS A 133 -3.97 23.93 -6.05
CA LYS A 133 -2.49 23.83 -5.93
C LYS A 133 -1.84 24.88 -5.01
N GLU A 134 -2.54 25.99 -4.76
CA GLU A 134 -2.13 27.05 -3.82
C GLU A 134 -2.58 26.76 -2.36
N GLY A 135 -3.24 25.63 -2.10
CA GLY A 135 -3.73 25.23 -0.78
C GLY A 135 -5.10 25.81 -0.38
N ARG A 136 -5.78 26.53 -1.28
CA ARG A 136 -7.13 27.03 -1.03
C ARG A 136 -8.15 25.88 -1.13
N ASN A 137 -8.98 25.70 -0.11
CA ASN A 137 -10.07 24.71 -0.17
C ASN A 137 -11.06 25.07 -1.29
N LEU A 138 -11.34 24.11 -2.15
CA LEU A 138 -12.30 24.21 -3.25
C LEU A 138 -13.66 23.63 -2.84
N LYS A 139 -13.63 22.49 -2.18
CA LYS A 139 -14.83 21.78 -1.70
C LYS A 139 -14.49 20.68 -0.71
N THR A 140 -15.52 20.19 -0.05
CA THR A 140 -15.48 19.02 0.81
C THR A 140 -16.50 18.01 0.30
N ILE A 141 -16.08 16.77 0.02
CA ILE A 141 -16.95 15.67 -0.42
C ILE A 141 -17.20 14.77 0.78
N PRO A 142 -18.42 14.65 1.30
CA PRO A 142 -18.71 13.77 2.43
C PRO A 142 -18.47 12.30 2.05
N VAL A 143 -17.60 11.63 2.82
CA VAL A 143 -17.26 10.20 2.67
C VAL A 143 -17.04 9.62 4.04
N ASN A 144 -17.75 8.55 4.37
CA ASN A 144 -17.66 7.95 5.70
C ASN A 144 -16.37 7.14 5.86
N ALA A 145 -15.51 7.57 6.79
CA ALA A 145 -14.23 6.94 7.13
C ALA A 145 -13.33 6.64 5.90
N PRO A 146 -12.96 7.67 5.11
CA PRO A 146 -12.07 7.47 3.97
C PRO A 146 -10.69 7.02 4.47
N VAL A 147 -10.07 6.10 3.72
CA VAL A 147 -8.77 5.48 4.07
C VAL A 147 -7.70 5.82 3.05
N SER A 148 -8.07 5.82 1.77
CA SER A 148 -7.14 6.13 0.68
C SER A 148 -7.85 6.82 -0.46
N VAL A 149 -7.11 7.55 -1.27
CA VAL A 149 -7.63 8.35 -2.39
C VAL A 149 -6.70 8.26 -3.59
N ALA A 150 -7.27 8.17 -4.79
CA ALA A 150 -6.54 8.25 -6.04
C ALA A 150 -7.25 9.21 -7.01
N ALA A 151 -6.51 10.18 -7.53
CA ALA A 151 -6.99 11.06 -8.59
C ALA A 151 -7.00 10.28 -9.91
N LEU A 152 -8.12 10.34 -10.61
CA LEU A 152 -8.31 9.68 -11.90
C LEU A 152 -8.22 10.69 -13.04
N PRO A 153 -7.94 10.23 -14.28
CA PRO A 153 -8.17 11.05 -15.45
C PRO A 153 -9.59 11.63 -15.46
N ASP A 154 -9.79 12.72 -16.17
CA ASP A 154 -11.09 13.42 -16.26
C ASP A 154 -11.56 14.11 -14.96
N GLY A 155 -10.70 14.17 -13.92
CA GLY A 155 -10.95 14.85 -12.66
C GLY A 155 -11.98 14.12 -11.77
N GLU A 156 -12.17 12.83 -11.97
CA GLU A 156 -12.80 11.95 -11.02
C GLU A 156 -11.83 11.61 -9.88
N VAL A 157 -12.38 11.15 -8.76
CA VAL A 157 -11.59 10.71 -7.62
C VAL A 157 -12.13 9.38 -7.10
N ALA A 158 -11.24 8.39 -7.03
CA ALA A 158 -11.51 7.10 -6.41
C ALA A 158 -11.15 7.14 -4.93
N VAL A 159 -11.98 6.54 -4.09
CA VAL A 159 -11.83 6.55 -2.63
C VAL A 159 -12.03 5.14 -2.09
N ALA A 160 -11.07 4.67 -1.31
CA ALA A 160 -11.25 3.50 -0.46
C ALA A 160 -11.80 3.95 0.89
N THR A 161 -12.82 3.24 1.41
CA THR A 161 -13.44 3.57 2.67
C THR A 161 -13.51 2.36 3.60
N PHE A 162 -13.49 2.61 4.91
CA PHE A 162 -13.64 1.53 5.88
C PHE A 162 -15.09 1.02 6.02
N ARG A 163 -16.08 1.79 5.55
CA ARG A 163 -17.49 1.54 5.86
C ARG A 163 -18.41 1.31 4.67
N ASP A 164 -17.89 1.43 3.46
CA ASP A 164 -18.67 1.11 2.26
C ASP A 164 -18.62 -0.41 2.01
N PRO A 165 -19.68 -1.01 1.44
CA PRO A 165 -19.67 -2.42 1.05
C PRO A 165 -18.73 -2.71 -0.12
N ALA A 166 -18.47 -1.74 -1.00
CA ALA A 166 -17.52 -1.86 -2.10
C ALA A 166 -16.12 -1.40 -1.66
N LEU A 167 -15.07 -1.98 -2.26
CA LEU A 167 -13.68 -1.57 -1.99
C LEU A 167 -13.42 -0.14 -2.44
N VAL A 168 -14.02 0.28 -3.56
CA VAL A 168 -13.79 1.58 -4.19
C VAL A 168 -15.10 2.27 -4.51
N VAL A 169 -15.16 3.56 -4.17
CA VAL A 169 -16.24 4.47 -4.55
C VAL A 169 -15.64 5.61 -5.37
N VAL A 170 -16.27 5.99 -6.49
CA VAL A 170 -15.79 7.06 -7.37
C VAL A 170 -16.74 8.24 -7.35
N PHE A 171 -16.16 9.42 -7.23
CA PHE A 171 -16.87 10.70 -7.26
C PHE A 171 -16.43 11.50 -8.50
N ASN A 172 -17.37 12.21 -9.11
CA ASN A 172 -17.07 13.10 -10.22
C ASN A 172 -16.55 14.47 -9.75
N LYS A 173 -16.22 15.35 -10.70
CA LYS A 173 -15.74 16.73 -10.42
C LYS A 173 -16.67 17.53 -9.52
N GLU A 174 -17.98 17.27 -9.54
CA GLU A 174 -18.96 17.96 -8.69
C GLU A 174 -19.05 17.37 -7.30
N GLY A 175 -18.35 16.25 -7.03
CA GLY A 175 -18.39 15.53 -5.75
C GLY A 175 -19.60 14.60 -5.60
N ARG A 176 -20.24 14.22 -6.71
CA ARG A 176 -21.35 13.25 -6.72
C ARG A 176 -20.79 11.85 -6.93
N ARG A 177 -21.25 10.89 -6.13
CA ARG A 177 -20.96 9.47 -6.31
C ARG A 177 -21.50 9.01 -7.65
N VAL A 178 -20.65 8.47 -8.52
CA VAL A 178 -21.01 8.05 -9.88
C VAL A 178 -20.89 6.55 -10.11
N ARG A 179 -20.04 5.85 -9.37
CA ARG A 179 -19.91 4.39 -9.42
C ARG A 179 -19.22 3.84 -8.18
N GLU A 180 -19.36 2.54 -7.99
CA GLU A 180 -18.70 1.75 -6.97
C GLU A 180 -18.34 0.39 -7.55
N PHE A 181 -17.26 -0.22 -7.06
CA PHE A 181 -16.81 -1.52 -7.52
C PHE A 181 -15.82 -2.17 -6.56
N GLY A 182 -15.51 -3.42 -6.85
CA GLY A 182 -14.62 -4.25 -6.04
C GLY A 182 -15.36 -4.88 -4.87
N ASP A 183 -15.58 -6.19 -4.98
CA ASP A 183 -16.19 -6.97 -3.91
C ASP A 183 -15.19 -7.18 -2.78
N THR A 184 -15.68 -7.14 -1.54
CA THR A 184 -14.90 -7.49 -0.36
C THR A 184 -14.80 -9.00 -0.22
N ASP A 185 -13.63 -9.49 0.23
CA ASP A 185 -13.42 -10.91 0.47
C ASP A 185 -13.94 -11.32 1.86
N THR A 186 -14.55 -12.52 1.94
CA THR A 186 -14.97 -13.12 3.19
C THR A 186 -13.91 -14.09 3.68
N LEU A 187 -13.10 -13.65 4.62
CA LEU A 187 -11.97 -14.42 5.20
C LEU A 187 -12.35 -15.08 6.52
N THR A 188 -13.41 -14.61 7.17
CA THR A 188 -13.90 -15.07 8.48
C THR A 188 -15.43 -15.08 8.49
N GLU A 189 -16.04 -15.72 9.51
CA GLU A 189 -17.48 -15.65 9.73
C GLU A 189 -17.96 -14.32 10.33
N ARG A 190 -17.02 -13.49 10.85
CA ARG A 190 -17.35 -12.23 11.52
C ARG A 190 -17.25 -11.05 10.56
N ALA A 191 -18.37 -10.38 10.33
CA ALA A 191 -18.45 -9.25 9.40
C ALA A 191 -17.52 -8.07 9.75
N GLU A 192 -17.31 -7.77 11.04
CA GLU A 192 -16.40 -6.70 11.46
C GLU A 192 -14.93 -7.04 11.22
N LEU A 193 -14.54 -8.32 11.35
CA LEU A 193 -13.18 -8.75 10.99
C LEU A 193 -12.98 -8.66 9.49
N ASN A 194 -13.92 -9.17 8.68
CA ASN A 194 -13.85 -9.07 7.22
C ASN A 194 -13.73 -7.61 6.77
N ARG A 195 -14.53 -6.71 7.36
CA ARG A 195 -14.43 -5.28 7.04
C ARG A 195 -13.05 -4.72 7.33
N PHE A 196 -12.43 -5.09 8.45
CA PHE A 196 -11.09 -4.65 8.82
C PHE A 196 -10.03 -5.24 7.89
N LEU A 197 -10.11 -6.53 7.59
CA LEU A 197 -9.15 -7.21 6.72
C LEU A 197 -9.16 -6.66 5.29
N ASN A 198 -10.31 -6.20 4.81
CA ASN A 198 -10.45 -5.58 3.49
C ASN A 198 -9.99 -4.13 3.40
N ILE A 199 -9.44 -3.54 4.47
CA ILE A 199 -8.84 -2.20 4.37
C ILE A 199 -7.62 -2.24 3.46
N GLY A 200 -7.53 -1.25 2.55
CA GLY A 200 -6.42 -1.18 1.61
C GLY A 200 -6.07 0.24 1.16
N GLU A 201 -5.05 0.31 0.34
CA GLU A 201 -4.51 1.53 -0.26
C GLU A 201 -4.77 1.54 -1.77
N LEU A 202 -4.99 2.74 -2.32
CA LEU A 202 -5.19 2.98 -3.75
C LEU A 202 -3.95 3.57 -4.39
N ALA A 203 -3.66 3.13 -5.60
CA ALA A 203 -2.79 3.81 -6.54
C ALA A 203 -3.43 3.83 -7.91
N GLY A 204 -3.14 4.84 -8.72
CA GLY A 204 -3.64 4.94 -10.09
C GLY A 204 -2.49 5.04 -11.10
N ASP A 205 -2.73 4.64 -12.35
CA ASP A 205 -1.84 4.89 -13.48
C ASP A 205 -2.41 5.95 -14.45
N ASN A 206 -1.63 6.28 -15.47
CA ASN A 206 -2.02 7.30 -16.46
C ASN A 206 -3.11 6.83 -17.44
N ASP A 207 -3.35 5.52 -17.53
CA ASP A 207 -4.42 4.92 -18.34
C ASP A 207 -5.76 4.87 -17.58
N GLY A 208 -5.74 5.27 -16.30
CA GLY A 208 -6.90 5.27 -15.41
C GLY A 208 -7.20 3.92 -14.76
N HIS A 209 -6.26 2.97 -14.82
CA HIS A 209 -6.38 1.76 -14.00
C HIS A 209 -6.17 2.12 -12.54
N LEU A 210 -6.87 1.36 -11.68
CA LEU A 210 -6.73 1.45 -10.23
C LEU A 210 -6.14 0.16 -9.68
N TYR A 211 -5.28 0.31 -8.69
CA TYR A 211 -4.63 -0.76 -7.97
C TYR A 211 -5.01 -0.65 -6.50
N TYR A 212 -5.63 -1.71 -5.97
CA TYR A 212 -6.06 -1.79 -4.59
C TYR A 212 -5.17 -2.79 -3.84
N GLY A 213 -4.33 -2.31 -2.94
CA GLY A 213 -3.47 -3.15 -2.11
C GLY A 213 -4.11 -3.43 -0.76
N PHE A 214 -4.35 -4.71 -0.42
CA PHE A 214 -4.93 -5.13 0.85
C PHE A 214 -3.90 -5.13 1.97
N ASN A 215 -4.04 -4.23 2.95
CA ASN A 215 -3.03 -4.04 4.01
C ASN A 215 -2.96 -5.21 5.00
N TYR A 216 -4.07 -5.93 5.20
CA TYR A 216 -4.22 -6.92 6.27
C TYR A 216 -4.54 -8.32 5.77
N PHE A 217 -4.36 -8.58 4.48
CA PHE A 217 -4.46 -9.96 3.99
C PHE A 217 -3.22 -10.76 4.43
N PRO A 218 -3.41 -12.03 4.84
CA PRO A 218 -2.27 -12.89 5.16
C PRO A 218 -1.29 -13.05 3.99
N GLU A 219 -1.81 -12.94 2.78
CA GLU A 219 -1.02 -12.93 1.54
C GLU A 219 -1.07 -11.51 0.96
N PRO A 220 0.09 -10.83 0.80
CA PRO A 220 0.12 -9.54 0.14
C PRO A 220 -0.55 -9.60 -1.22
N THR A 221 -1.59 -8.83 -1.37
CA THR A 221 -2.46 -8.88 -2.56
C THR A 221 -2.69 -7.47 -3.08
N VAL A 222 -2.55 -7.30 -4.38
CA VAL A 222 -2.97 -6.08 -5.10
C VAL A 222 -3.92 -6.52 -6.20
N ARG A 223 -5.12 -5.93 -6.20
CA ARG A 223 -6.14 -6.15 -7.22
C ARG A 223 -6.19 -4.97 -8.18
N GLN A 224 -6.07 -5.24 -9.47
CA GLN A 224 -6.15 -4.23 -10.52
C GLN A 224 -7.57 -4.14 -11.06
N PHE A 225 -8.04 -2.90 -11.27
CA PHE A 225 -9.28 -2.59 -11.94
C PHE A 225 -9.00 -1.71 -13.15
N ASP A 226 -9.80 -1.88 -14.21
CA ASP A 226 -9.77 -0.93 -15.32
C ASP A 226 -10.47 0.39 -14.94
N ARG A 227 -10.40 1.38 -15.84
CA ARG A 227 -11.01 2.69 -15.61
C ARG A 227 -12.54 2.66 -15.40
N PHE A 228 -13.20 1.56 -15.73
CA PHE A 228 -14.64 1.38 -15.54
C PHE A 228 -14.96 0.66 -14.24
N GLY A 229 -13.97 0.09 -13.57
CA GLY A 229 -14.10 -0.67 -12.33
C GLY A 229 -14.20 -2.19 -12.51
N TYR A 230 -13.96 -2.71 -13.73
CA TYR A 230 -13.87 -4.15 -13.93
C TYR A 230 -12.54 -4.68 -13.45
N ALA A 231 -12.58 -5.74 -12.63
CA ALA A 231 -11.38 -6.42 -12.17
C ALA A 231 -10.62 -7.02 -13.36
N LYS A 232 -9.31 -6.80 -13.42
CA LYS A 232 -8.41 -7.31 -14.46
C LYS A 232 -7.48 -8.36 -13.90
N GLU A 233 -6.47 -7.94 -13.17
CA GLU A 233 -5.44 -8.80 -12.62
C GLU A 233 -5.46 -8.76 -11.09
N GLU A 234 -5.09 -9.86 -10.48
CA GLU A 234 -4.81 -9.92 -9.06
C GLU A 234 -3.40 -10.46 -8.85
N VAL A 235 -2.52 -9.61 -8.34
CA VAL A 235 -1.17 -9.96 -7.95
C VAL A 235 -1.20 -10.44 -6.52
N ARG A 236 -0.92 -11.72 -6.30
CA ARG A 236 -0.87 -12.33 -4.96
C ARG A 236 0.50 -12.97 -4.72
N TYR A 237 1.15 -12.55 -3.65
CA TYR A 237 2.44 -13.12 -3.29
C TYR A 237 2.26 -14.31 -2.32
N THR A 238 2.16 -15.51 -2.88
CA THR A 238 1.88 -16.75 -2.12
C THR A 238 3.10 -17.36 -1.44
N ALA A 239 4.33 -17.04 -1.89
CA ALA A 239 5.57 -17.53 -1.25
C ALA A 239 5.74 -17.06 0.20
N ILE A 240 4.90 -16.14 0.66
CA ILE A 240 4.84 -15.66 2.04
C ILE A 240 4.32 -16.70 3.03
N ASP A 241 3.69 -17.78 2.59
CA ASP A 241 3.10 -18.79 3.48
C ASP A 241 4.10 -19.37 4.50
N ALA A 242 5.39 -19.35 4.14
CA ALA A 242 6.47 -19.74 5.04
C ALA A 242 6.95 -18.60 5.96
N MET A 243 6.51 -17.35 5.74
CA MET A 243 6.98 -16.20 6.53
C MET A 243 6.27 -16.14 7.89
N PRO A 244 7.03 -15.87 8.97
CA PRO A 244 6.48 -15.82 10.34
C PRO A 244 5.34 -14.81 10.51
N GLU A 245 5.40 -13.68 9.81
CA GLU A 245 4.41 -12.60 9.87
C GLU A 245 3.05 -13.03 9.34
N ALA A 246 3.01 -13.69 8.18
CA ALA A 246 1.77 -14.20 7.59
C ALA A 246 1.14 -15.28 8.47
N GLN A 247 1.97 -16.19 9.00
CA GLN A 247 1.50 -17.22 9.92
C GLN A 247 1.00 -16.62 11.24
N ALA A 248 1.68 -15.58 11.76
CA ALA A 248 1.24 -14.88 12.96
C ALA A 248 -0.13 -14.20 12.74
N LEU A 249 -0.32 -13.55 11.57
CA LEU A 249 -1.60 -12.94 11.23
C LEU A 249 -2.71 -13.97 11.11
N ARG A 250 -2.50 -15.12 10.44
CA ARG A 250 -3.50 -16.19 10.34
C ARG A 250 -3.93 -16.70 11.72
N ARG A 251 -2.96 -16.97 12.62
CA ARG A 251 -3.25 -17.37 14.01
C ARG A 251 -4.00 -16.27 14.78
N GLU A 252 -3.68 -15.00 14.52
CA GLU A 252 -4.36 -13.88 15.15
C GLU A 252 -5.81 -13.74 14.68
N ILE A 253 -6.06 -13.90 13.36
CA ILE A 253 -7.41 -13.92 12.79
C ILE A 253 -8.25 -15.02 13.47
N GLU A 254 -7.74 -16.27 13.52
CA GLU A 254 -8.44 -17.38 14.16
C GLU A 254 -8.71 -17.12 15.64
N ARG A 255 -7.74 -16.50 16.36
CA ARG A 255 -7.89 -16.17 17.77
C ARG A 255 -8.99 -15.14 17.99
N GLN A 256 -8.98 -14.05 17.23
CA GLN A 256 -9.97 -12.98 17.36
C GLN A 256 -11.36 -13.45 16.93
N GLU A 257 -11.45 -14.30 15.91
CA GLU A 257 -12.70 -14.91 15.50
C GLU A 257 -13.35 -15.70 16.65
N LYS A 258 -12.57 -16.54 17.35
CA LYS A 258 -13.06 -17.37 18.47
C LYS A 258 -13.41 -16.56 19.71
N ARG A 259 -12.68 -15.46 19.99
CA ARG A 259 -12.84 -14.68 21.23
C ARG A 259 -13.88 -13.56 21.13
N GLY A 260 -14.22 -13.11 19.93
CA GLY A 260 -15.08 -11.96 19.75
C GLY A 260 -14.40 -10.61 20.01
N ASP A 261 -13.05 -10.58 20.09
CA ASP A 261 -12.29 -9.37 20.35
C ASP A 261 -12.42 -8.36 19.18
N PRO A 262 -12.31 -7.05 19.44
CA PRO A 262 -12.20 -6.05 18.37
C PRO A 262 -10.98 -6.32 17.48
N PRO A 263 -11.06 -6.02 16.15
CA PRO A 263 -9.95 -6.26 15.24
C PRO A 263 -8.72 -5.41 15.58
N THR A 264 -7.58 -6.08 15.77
CA THR A 264 -6.27 -5.47 16.06
C THR A 264 -5.19 -6.25 15.31
N PHE A 265 -5.06 -5.99 14.00
CA PHE A 265 -4.10 -6.71 13.16
C PHE A 265 -2.90 -5.84 12.81
N LYS A 266 -1.72 -6.47 12.68
CA LYS A 266 -0.54 -5.83 12.08
C LYS A 266 -0.68 -5.85 10.55
N ARG A 267 -0.29 -4.76 9.89
CA ARG A 267 -0.22 -4.71 8.43
C ARG A 267 0.82 -5.72 7.93
N ILE A 268 0.49 -6.45 6.87
CA ILE A 268 1.43 -7.26 6.09
C ILE A 268 1.92 -6.45 4.90
N LEU A 269 0.99 -5.97 4.06
CA LEU A 269 1.32 -5.03 3.01
C LEU A 269 1.39 -3.63 3.62
N THR A 270 2.60 -3.09 3.72
CA THR A 270 2.83 -1.81 4.40
C THR A 270 2.75 -0.61 3.46
N ALA A 271 3.02 -0.82 2.17
CA ALA A 271 2.84 0.20 1.12
C ALA A 271 2.73 -0.43 -0.27
N ILE A 272 2.07 0.28 -1.18
CA ILE A 272 2.10 0.02 -2.61
C ILE A 272 2.62 1.24 -3.37
N GLY A 273 3.29 0.99 -4.49
CA GLY A 273 3.64 2.00 -5.47
C GLY A 273 3.39 1.47 -6.88
N VAL A 274 2.90 2.30 -7.77
CA VAL A 274 2.67 1.95 -9.17
C VAL A 274 3.44 2.91 -10.05
N ASP A 275 4.16 2.38 -11.01
CA ASP A 275 4.71 3.18 -12.10
C ASP A 275 3.55 3.60 -13.00
N ARG A 276 3.26 4.90 -13.01
CA ARG A 276 2.11 5.45 -13.73
C ARG A 276 2.17 5.28 -15.26
N ASP A 277 3.37 5.08 -15.83
CA ASP A 277 3.56 4.93 -17.28
C ASP A 277 3.52 3.45 -17.70
N SER A 278 4.09 2.54 -16.92
CA SER A 278 4.20 1.12 -17.29
C SER A 278 3.18 0.19 -16.61
N GLY A 279 2.54 0.64 -15.53
CA GLY A 279 1.67 -0.22 -14.70
C GLY A 279 2.44 -1.23 -13.84
N GLU A 280 3.77 -1.07 -13.71
CA GLU A 280 4.58 -1.91 -12.84
C GLU A 280 4.24 -1.67 -11.38
N VAL A 281 4.03 -2.76 -10.62
CA VAL A 281 3.58 -2.71 -9.23
C VAL A 281 4.74 -3.02 -8.28
N TRP A 282 4.88 -2.19 -7.26
CA TRP A 282 5.82 -2.37 -6.17
C TRP A 282 5.05 -2.54 -4.86
N MET A 283 5.36 -3.58 -4.09
CA MET A 283 4.75 -3.89 -2.80
C MET A 283 5.80 -3.90 -1.71
N ALA A 284 5.56 -3.26 -0.58
CA ALA A 284 6.42 -3.38 0.59
C ALA A 284 5.79 -4.25 1.67
N MET A 285 6.61 -5.08 2.29
CA MET A 285 6.32 -5.85 3.48
C MET A 285 7.40 -5.53 4.52
N GLY A 286 7.21 -4.44 5.25
CA GLY A 286 8.25 -3.91 6.14
C GLY A 286 9.51 -3.52 5.33
N ASP A 287 10.62 -4.20 5.55
CA ASP A 287 11.91 -3.96 4.89
C ASP A 287 12.14 -4.75 3.59
N THR A 288 11.14 -5.50 3.17
CA THR A 288 11.17 -6.29 1.93
C THR A 288 10.32 -5.64 0.86
N LEU A 289 10.91 -5.41 -0.31
CA LEU A 289 10.27 -4.78 -1.46
C LEU A 289 10.15 -5.77 -2.61
N LEU A 290 8.93 -6.00 -3.07
CA LEU A 290 8.60 -6.86 -4.19
C LEU A 290 8.29 -6.03 -5.43
N ARG A 291 8.75 -6.48 -6.59
CA ARG A 291 8.50 -5.87 -7.88
C ARG A 291 7.76 -6.83 -8.79
N PHE A 292 6.68 -6.38 -9.40
CA PHE A 292 5.85 -7.12 -10.35
C PHE A 292 5.68 -6.31 -11.64
N ASP A 293 5.60 -7.00 -12.78
CA ASP A 293 5.15 -6.36 -14.01
C ASP A 293 3.63 -6.13 -14.01
N LYS A 294 3.13 -5.48 -15.05
CA LYS A 294 1.70 -5.19 -15.19
C LYS A 294 0.83 -6.44 -15.41
N GLU A 295 1.44 -7.57 -15.79
CA GLU A 295 0.80 -8.87 -15.91
C GLU A 295 0.82 -9.66 -14.59
N GLY A 296 1.33 -9.07 -13.50
CA GLY A 296 1.37 -9.70 -12.18
C GLY A 296 2.51 -10.70 -11.97
N ASN A 297 3.48 -10.80 -12.89
CA ASN A 297 4.62 -11.68 -12.71
C ASN A 297 5.65 -11.02 -11.79
N ARG A 298 6.10 -11.73 -10.75
CA ARG A 298 7.19 -11.27 -9.89
C ARG A 298 8.49 -11.14 -10.69
N ARG A 299 9.10 -9.97 -10.64
CA ARG A 299 10.36 -9.64 -11.30
C ARG A 299 11.55 -9.66 -10.36
N ALA A 300 11.36 -9.20 -9.13
CA ALA A 300 12.43 -9.19 -8.14
C ALA A 300 11.91 -9.02 -6.71
N THR A 301 12.77 -9.38 -5.75
CA THR A 301 12.63 -9.15 -4.32
C THR A 301 13.87 -8.47 -3.78
N TYR A 302 13.73 -7.36 -3.08
CA TYR A 302 14.85 -6.60 -2.53
C TYR A 302 14.70 -6.41 -1.03
N LEU A 303 15.81 -6.36 -0.32
CA LEU A 303 15.89 -5.77 1.02
C LEU A 303 16.28 -4.30 0.89
N ILE A 304 15.66 -3.43 1.69
CA ILE A 304 15.87 -1.99 1.58
C ILE A 304 16.56 -1.42 2.82
N TYR A 305 17.50 -0.51 2.57
CA TYR A 305 18.36 0.07 3.59
C TYR A 305 18.45 1.59 3.43
N THR A 306 18.62 2.27 4.54
CA THR A 306 18.97 3.70 4.60
C THR A 306 20.41 3.94 4.12
N PRO A 307 20.86 5.21 3.92
CA PRO A 307 22.24 5.48 3.49
C PRO A 307 23.30 5.05 4.50
N ASP A 308 22.95 4.91 5.77
CA ASP A 308 23.80 4.42 6.86
C ASP A 308 23.63 2.93 7.14
N ASN A 309 23.06 2.18 6.17
CA ASN A 309 22.84 0.73 6.19
C ASN A 309 21.92 0.22 7.32
N ALA A 310 21.05 1.04 7.88
CA ALA A 310 19.97 0.56 8.72
C ALA A 310 18.84 -0.04 7.86
N ARG A 311 18.17 -1.09 8.33
CA ARG A 311 16.96 -1.59 7.67
C ARG A 311 15.90 -0.51 7.61
N LEU A 312 15.24 -0.36 6.45
CA LEU A 312 14.17 0.60 6.26
C LEU A 312 12.84 -0.13 6.17
N GLU A 313 11.96 0.04 7.14
CA GLU A 313 10.57 -0.45 7.05
C GLU A 313 9.74 0.55 6.24
N ALA A 314 9.38 0.19 5.01
CA ALA A 314 8.66 1.07 4.10
C ALA A 314 7.18 1.22 4.49
N ASN A 315 6.70 2.46 4.54
CA ASN A 315 5.30 2.82 4.75
C ASN A 315 4.70 3.57 3.55
N VAL A 316 5.55 4.04 2.64
CA VAL A 316 5.16 4.78 1.43
C VAL A 316 6.14 4.44 0.31
N ILE A 317 5.62 4.23 -0.89
CA ILE A 317 6.42 4.03 -2.10
C ILE A 317 5.89 4.97 -3.19
N LEU A 318 6.78 5.76 -3.78
CA LEU A 318 6.53 6.51 -5.00
C LEU A 318 7.51 6.02 -6.09
N VAL A 319 6.96 5.51 -7.18
CA VAL A 319 7.74 5.02 -8.32
C VAL A 319 7.85 6.13 -9.34
N LEU A 320 9.08 6.51 -9.69
CA LEU A 320 9.40 7.45 -10.75
C LEU A 320 10.17 6.73 -11.86
N LYS A 321 10.31 7.36 -13.00
CA LYS A 321 10.93 6.78 -14.19
C LYS A 321 12.35 6.23 -13.91
N ASP A 322 13.16 6.96 -13.17
CA ASP A 322 14.58 6.71 -12.93
C ASP A 322 14.91 6.37 -11.48
N ARG A 323 13.96 6.54 -10.55
CA ARG A 323 14.20 6.40 -9.12
C ARG A 323 12.97 5.97 -8.35
N LEU A 324 13.20 5.48 -7.13
CA LEU A 324 12.16 5.24 -6.14
C LEU A 324 12.32 6.25 -5.01
N ILE A 325 11.19 6.73 -4.49
CA ILE A 325 11.14 7.50 -3.25
C ILE A 325 10.39 6.63 -2.24
N ILE A 326 11.07 6.24 -1.19
CA ILE A 326 10.51 5.35 -0.16
C ILE A 326 10.58 6.07 1.18
N GLY A 327 9.45 6.14 1.86
CA GLY A 327 9.37 6.68 3.20
C GLY A 327 9.04 5.59 4.22
N GLY A 328 9.58 5.73 5.44
CA GLY A 328 9.37 4.71 6.46
C GLY A 328 10.12 4.92 7.77
N ASP A 329 10.39 3.84 8.46
CA ASP A 329 11.16 3.79 9.71
C ASP A 329 12.52 3.12 9.47
N PRO A 330 13.65 3.74 9.83
CA PRO A 330 13.81 5.05 10.52
C PRO A 330 13.11 6.20 9.82
N ILE A 331 12.50 7.08 10.64
CA ILE A 331 11.65 8.18 10.13
C ILE A 331 12.40 9.00 9.10
N GLY A 332 11.93 8.95 7.87
CA GLY A 332 12.52 9.70 6.76
C GLY A 332 11.86 9.36 5.43
N ILE A 333 12.23 10.15 4.43
CA ILE A 333 11.95 9.87 3.02
C ILE A 333 13.31 9.74 2.33
N TYR A 334 13.50 8.69 1.58
CA TYR A 334 14.77 8.28 1.01
C TYR A 334 14.66 8.09 -0.49
N GLU A 335 15.69 8.51 -1.21
CA GLU A 335 15.82 8.35 -2.65
C GLU A 335 16.71 7.16 -2.98
N PHE A 336 16.23 6.29 -3.88
CA PHE A 336 16.93 5.11 -4.38
C PHE A 336 17.04 5.16 -5.91
N ASP A 337 18.09 4.54 -6.47
CA ASP A 337 18.08 4.21 -7.88
C ASP A 337 17.00 3.16 -8.17
N ARG A 338 16.26 3.35 -9.24
CA ARG A 338 15.34 2.32 -9.70
C ARG A 338 16.14 1.23 -10.41
N PRO A 339 16.04 -0.04 -9.97
CA PRO A 339 16.66 -1.15 -10.66
C PRO A 339 16.18 -1.24 -12.11
N ALA A 340 17.11 -1.50 -13.04
CA ALA A 340 16.76 -1.68 -14.45
C ALA A 340 15.75 -2.84 -14.62
N SER A 341 14.86 -2.70 -15.59
CA SER A 341 13.99 -3.80 -16.01
C SER A 341 14.85 -4.86 -16.70
N ARG A 342 14.99 -6.03 -16.09
CA ARG A 342 15.65 -7.20 -16.71
C ARG A 342 14.63 -8.02 -17.47
#